data_cf7d88acdc369d20346006bd1bf21f24
#
_entry.id   cf7d88acdc369d20346006bd1bf21f24
#
_cell.length_a   1.000
_cell.length_b   1.000
_cell.length_c   1.000
_cell.angle_alpha   90.00
_cell.angle_beta   90.00
_cell.angle_gamma   90.00
#
_symmetry.space_group_name_H-M   'P 1'
#
loop_
_entity.id
_entity.type
_entity.pdbx_description
1 polymer ?
#
loop_
_entity_poly.entity_id
_entity_poly.type
_entity_poly.pdbx_seq_one_letter_code
_entity_poly.pdbx_strand_id
1 'polypeptide(L)'
;MSQSFRAVKEIWNVHSSCFIEPEKLIVLLHDLAARVGTASDEHEYGDKQAVWLENGRKVLDYMEADERFSAASFHDSMEEQGIAVNRNDLITLIDNMRSLSKQWRSSIGKHGGLLFYIDAC
;
A
#
# COMPACT_ATOMS: atom_id res chain seq x y z
N MET A 1 16.63 -4.41 16.05
CA MET A 1 15.45 -4.57 16.84
C MET A 1 14.32 -3.78 16.31
N SER A 2 13.38 -4.45 15.95
CA SER A 2 12.32 -3.85 15.19
C SER A 2 11.18 -3.34 16.06
N GLN A 3 11.33 -2.15 16.57
CA GLN A 3 10.28 -1.54 17.37
C GLN A 3 9.00 -1.33 16.59
N SER A 4 9.13 -1.07 15.29
CA SER A 4 7.96 -0.89 14.44
C SER A 4 7.06 -2.12 14.41
N PHE A 5 7.62 -3.31 14.59
CA PHE A 5 6.81 -4.51 14.66
C PHE A 5 5.83 -4.51 15.79
N ARG A 6 6.23 -3.94 16.92
CA ARG A 6 5.33 -3.87 18.07
C ARG A 6 4.18 -2.93 17.84
N ALA A 7 4.39 -1.96 16.96
CA ALA A 7 3.34 -1.02 16.63
C ALA A 7 2.41 -1.54 15.55
N VAL A 8 2.77 -2.65 14.91
CA VAL A 8 1.94 -3.24 13.88
C VAL A 8 0.71 -3.86 14.53
N LYS A 9 -0.44 -3.35 14.17
CA LYS A 9 -1.71 -3.89 14.63
C LYS A 9 -2.30 -4.83 13.61
N GLU A 10 -2.11 -4.51 12.35
CA GLU A 10 -2.73 -5.26 11.28
C GLU A 10 -1.73 -5.54 10.17
N ILE A 11 -1.84 -6.73 9.62
CA ILE A 11 -1.01 -7.18 8.51
C ILE A 11 -1.95 -7.53 7.38
N TRP A 12 -1.69 -6.97 6.21
CA TRP A 12 -2.57 -7.14 5.07
C TRP A 12 -1.83 -7.77 3.91
N ASN A 13 -2.47 -8.72 3.28
CA ASN A 13 -1.95 -9.34 2.07
C ASN A 13 -2.49 -8.58 0.87
N VAL A 14 -1.58 -8.09 0.05
CA VAL A 14 -1.97 -7.45 -1.20
C VAL A 14 -1.67 -8.42 -2.32
N HIS A 15 -2.70 -9.06 -2.82
CA HIS A 15 -2.58 -10.05 -3.88
C HIS A 15 -2.53 -9.38 -5.25
N SER A 16 -1.45 -8.68 -5.49
CA SER A 16 -1.30 -7.91 -6.71
C SER A 16 -0.38 -8.56 -7.72
N SER A 17 0.44 -9.49 -7.27
CA SER A 17 1.48 -10.05 -8.10
C SER A 17 0.94 -10.93 -9.24
N CYS A 18 -0.35 -11.23 -9.22
CA CYS A 18 -0.98 -11.89 -10.35
C CYS A 18 -1.05 -10.99 -11.57
N PHE A 19 -0.95 -9.70 -11.39
CA PHE A 19 -1.02 -8.73 -12.48
C PHE A 19 -0.07 -7.54 -12.34
N ILE A 20 0.46 -7.29 -11.15
CA ILE A 20 1.44 -6.23 -10.94
C ILE A 20 2.68 -6.83 -10.28
N GLU A 21 3.83 -6.58 -10.88
CA GLU A 21 5.09 -7.10 -10.37
C GLU A 21 5.39 -6.54 -8.97
N PRO A 22 5.93 -7.38 -8.06
CA PRO A 22 6.19 -6.95 -6.68
C PRO A 22 6.98 -5.65 -6.55
N GLU A 23 8.03 -5.47 -7.34
CA GLU A 23 8.83 -4.26 -7.24
C GLU A 23 8.06 -3.01 -7.64
N LYS A 24 7.09 -3.15 -8.54
CA LYS A 24 6.25 -2.02 -8.93
C LYS A 24 5.22 -1.69 -7.86
N LEU A 25 4.71 -2.71 -7.19
CA LEU A 25 3.80 -2.50 -6.07
C LEU A 25 4.51 -1.80 -4.92
N ILE A 26 5.77 -2.16 -4.65
CA ILE A 26 6.56 -1.50 -3.62
C ILE A 26 6.67 0.00 -3.92
N VAL A 27 6.96 0.36 -5.16
CA VAL A 27 7.03 1.76 -5.56
C VAL A 27 5.70 2.46 -5.32
N LEU A 28 4.60 1.79 -5.67
CA LEU A 28 3.27 2.35 -5.47
C LEU A 28 2.98 2.62 -3.99
N LEU A 29 3.35 1.69 -3.12
CA LEU A 29 3.11 1.85 -1.68
C LEU A 29 3.95 2.97 -1.08
N HIS A 30 5.20 3.12 -1.51
CA HIS A 30 6.01 4.26 -1.10
C HIS A 30 5.44 5.58 -1.61
N ASP A 31 4.93 5.59 -2.83
CA ASP A 31 4.28 6.78 -3.38
C ASP A 31 3.02 7.13 -2.58
N LEU A 32 2.25 6.12 -2.21
CA LEU A 32 1.08 6.33 -1.36
C LEU A 32 1.46 6.99 -0.04
N ALA A 33 2.49 6.48 0.62
CA ALA A 33 2.97 7.06 1.87
C ALA A 33 3.41 8.51 1.69
N ALA A 34 4.14 8.79 0.62
CA ALA A 34 4.61 10.14 0.32
C ALA A 34 3.44 11.11 0.11
N ARG A 35 2.41 10.67 -0.58
CA ARG A 35 1.21 11.50 -0.82
C ARG A 35 0.50 11.84 0.47
N VAL A 36 0.49 10.90 1.40
CA VAL A 36 -0.15 11.09 2.70
C VAL A 36 0.73 11.88 3.67
N GLY A 37 2.02 11.96 3.37
CA GLY A 37 2.97 12.63 4.24
C GLY A 37 3.40 11.79 5.42
N THR A 38 3.47 10.47 5.24
CA THR A 38 3.88 9.56 6.30
C THR A 38 5.11 8.77 5.85
N ALA A 39 5.80 8.15 6.82
CA ALA A 39 6.98 7.36 6.53
C ALA A 39 6.61 5.97 6.03
N SER A 40 7.48 5.40 5.22
CA SER A 40 7.33 4.04 4.73
C SER A 40 8.69 3.34 4.76
N ASP A 41 8.65 2.05 5.09
CA ASP A 41 9.85 1.22 5.16
C ASP A 41 9.60 -0.13 4.52
N GLU A 42 10.66 -0.70 3.95
CA GLU A 42 10.58 -2.05 3.39
C GLU A 42 11.13 -3.05 4.39
N HIS A 43 10.47 -4.22 4.42
CA HIS A 43 10.85 -5.31 5.29
C HIS A 43 10.82 -6.62 4.54
N GLU A 44 11.50 -7.64 5.09
CA GLU A 44 11.46 -8.98 4.55
C GLU A 44 11.08 -9.95 5.66
N TYR A 45 10.19 -10.88 5.32
CA TYR A 45 9.72 -11.90 6.24
C TYR A 45 9.83 -13.26 5.54
N GLY A 46 10.94 -13.96 5.78
CA GLY A 46 11.20 -15.18 5.06
C GLY A 46 11.39 -14.88 3.58
N ASP A 47 10.52 -15.41 2.74
CA ASP A 47 10.55 -15.19 1.30
C ASP A 47 9.62 -14.06 0.84
N LYS A 48 8.94 -13.40 1.78
CA LYS A 48 7.99 -12.34 1.44
C LYS A 48 8.59 -10.97 1.65
N GLN A 49 8.24 -10.07 0.75
CA GLN A 49 8.53 -8.65 0.92
C GLN A 49 7.32 -7.97 1.54
N ALA A 50 7.57 -6.90 2.27
CA ALA A 50 6.51 -6.13 2.89
C ALA A 50 6.86 -4.66 2.91
N VAL A 51 5.86 -3.81 2.96
CA VAL A 51 6.04 -2.37 3.10
C VAL A 51 5.21 -1.90 4.29
N TRP A 52 5.87 -1.22 5.19
CA TRP A 52 5.27 -0.64 6.39
C TRP A 52 4.97 0.83 6.13
N LEU A 53 3.74 1.24 6.39
CA LEU A 53 3.33 2.63 6.32
C LEU A 53 2.92 3.09 7.71
N GLU A 54 3.57 4.13 8.22
CA GLU A 54 3.19 4.72 9.48
C GLU A 54 1.85 5.43 9.35
N ASN A 55 1.22 5.68 10.48
CA ASN A 55 0.01 6.46 10.53
C ASN A 55 -1.10 5.88 9.63
N GLY A 56 -1.42 4.63 9.89
CA GLY A 56 -2.37 3.88 9.08
C GLY A 56 -3.73 4.54 8.93
N ARG A 57 -4.23 5.21 9.97
CA ARG A 57 -5.52 5.91 9.88
C ARG A 57 -5.49 6.99 8.82
N LYS A 58 -4.38 7.72 8.75
CA LYS A 58 -4.22 8.78 7.76
C LYS A 58 -4.18 8.21 6.35
N VAL A 59 -3.52 7.07 6.20
CA VAL A 59 -3.49 6.35 4.91
C VAL A 59 -4.90 5.92 4.51
N LEU A 60 -5.66 5.34 5.44
CA LEU A 60 -7.02 4.90 5.16
C LEU A 60 -7.94 6.06 4.83
N ASP A 61 -7.78 7.19 5.51
CA ASP A 61 -8.56 8.40 5.21
C ASP A 61 -8.30 8.85 3.78
N TYR A 62 -7.03 8.85 3.37
CA TYR A 62 -6.67 9.22 2.01
C TYR A 62 -7.29 8.28 0.98
N MET A 63 -7.24 6.97 1.26
CA MET A 63 -7.78 5.97 0.34
C MET A 63 -9.29 6.08 0.18
N GLU A 64 -9.98 6.46 1.25
CA GLU A 64 -11.45 6.49 1.22
C GLU A 64 -12.02 7.80 0.70
N ALA A 65 -11.36 8.90 0.95
CA ALA A 65 -11.92 10.22 0.70
C ALA A 65 -11.24 11.02 -0.40
N ASP A 66 -9.98 10.73 -0.67
CA ASP A 66 -9.20 11.56 -1.60
C ASP A 66 -9.32 11.04 -3.02
N GLU A 67 -9.75 11.91 -3.93
CA GLU A 67 -9.87 11.57 -5.34
C GLU A 67 -8.53 11.23 -5.99
N ARG A 68 -7.44 11.68 -5.39
CA ARG A 68 -6.10 11.36 -5.90
C ARG A 68 -5.70 9.90 -5.67
N PHE A 69 -6.43 9.20 -4.81
CA PHE A 69 -6.21 7.77 -4.68
C PHE A 69 -6.97 7.07 -5.82
N SER A 70 -6.39 7.11 -7.00
CA SER A 70 -7.01 6.58 -8.20
C SER A 70 -5.97 5.93 -9.10
N ALA A 71 -6.41 4.99 -9.90
CA ALA A 71 -5.53 4.31 -10.84
C ALA A 71 -4.88 5.30 -11.81
N ALA A 72 -5.63 6.30 -12.27
CA ALA A 72 -5.08 7.29 -13.18
C ALA A 72 -3.93 8.08 -12.54
N SER A 73 -4.11 8.49 -11.29
CA SER A 73 -3.09 9.23 -10.57
C SER A 73 -1.81 8.43 -10.38
N PHE A 74 -1.94 7.16 -9.97
CA PHE A 74 -0.78 6.30 -9.79
C PHE A 74 -0.13 5.92 -11.12
N HIS A 75 -0.93 5.71 -12.15
CA HIS A 75 -0.40 5.43 -13.48
C HIS A 75 0.48 6.56 -13.97
N ASP A 76 0.00 7.79 -13.85
CA ASP A 76 0.76 8.96 -14.26
C ASP A 76 2.05 9.11 -13.47
N SER A 77 1.98 8.91 -12.16
CA SER A 77 3.16 9.00 -11.30
C SER A 77 4.22 7.96 -11.67
N MET A 78 3.80 6.74 -11.92
CA MET A 78 4.72 5.67 -12.28
C MET A 78 5.31 5.88 -13.66
N GLU A 79 4.52 6.37 -14.59
CA GLU A 79 4.97 6.69 -15.94
C GLU A 79 6.05 7.77 -15.90
N GLU A 80 5.89 8.78 -15.07
CA GLU A 80 6.90 9.83 -14.90
C GLU A 80 8.22 9.27 -14.37
N GLN A 81 8.17 8.18 -13.62
CA GLN A 81 9.35 7.51 -13.10
C GLN A 81 9.92 6.49 -14.07
N GLY A 82 9.33 6.35 -15.25
CA GLY A 82 9.78 5.39 -16.24
C GLY A 82 9.32 3.96 -15.96
N ILE A 83 8.30 3.79 -15.16
CA ILE A 83 7.80 2.47 -14.79
C ILE A 83 6.53 2.17 -15.58
N ALA A 84 6.57 1.12 -16.38
CA ALA A 84 5.42 0.71 -17.17
C ALA A 84 4.48 -0.16 -16.33
N VAL A 85 3.22 0.21 -16.26
CA VAL A 85 2.20 -0.55 -15.53
C VAL A 85 0.92 -0.55 -16.35
N ASN A 86 0.25 -1.69 -16.39
CA ASN A 86 -1.01 -1.79 -17.09
C ASN A 86 -2.09 -1.04 -16.32
N ARG A 87 -2.79 -0.16 -17.01
CA ARG A 87 -3.79 0.70 -16.39
C ARG A 87 -4.95 -0.09 -15.79
N ASN A 88 -5.40 -1.13 -16.48
CA ASN A 88 -6.51 -1.96 -15.98
C ASN A 88 -6.12 -2.72 -14.72
N ASP A 89 -4.87 -3.16 -14.65
CA ASP A 89 -4.36 -3.83 -13.46
C ASP A 89 -4.34 -2.88 -12.28
N LEU A 90 -3.94 -1.63 -12.50
CA LEU A 90 -3.98 -0.61 -11.45
C LEU A 90 -5.41 -0.33 -10.99
N ILE A 91 -6.36 -0.28 -11.90
CA ILE A 91 -7.77 -0.08 -11.55
C ILE A 91 -8.22 -1.18 -10.60
N THR A 92 -7.90 -2.43 -10.94
CA THR A 92 -8.27 -3.57 -10.10
C THR A 92 -7.64 -3.48 -8.72
N LEU A 93 -6.36 -3.17 -8.66
CA LEU A 93 -5.64 -3.05 -7.39
C LEU A 93 -6.21 -1.93 -6.52
N ILE A 94 -6.37 -0.75 -7.09
CA ILE A 94 -6.85 0.42 -6.36
C ILE A 94 -8.27 0.19 -5.84
N ASP A 95 -9.14 -0.41 -6.67
CA ASP A 95 -10.51 -0.71 -6.24
C ASP A 95 -10.51 -1.73 -5.09
N ASN A 96 -9.66 -2.75 -5.17
CA ASN A 96 -9.55 -3.74 -4.10
C ASN A 96 -9.07 -3.10 -2.80
N MET A 97 -8.05 -2.26 -2.88
CA MET A 97 -7.53 -1.59 -1.70
C MET A 97 -8.59 -0.68 -1.08
N ARG A 98 -9.30 0.06 -1.92
CA ARG A 98 -10.35 0.96 -1.45
C ARG A 98 -11.48 0.18 -0.75
N SER A 99 -11.87 -0.96 -1.31
CA SER A 99 -12.95 -1.75 -0.71
C SER A 99 -12.53 -2.39 0.60
N LEU A 100 -11.25 -2.69 0.77
CA LEU A 100 -10.74 -3.30 1.99
C LEU A 100 -10.44 -2.27 3.09
N SER A 101 -10.30 -1.00 2.73
CA SER A 101 -9.91 0.03 3.69
C SER A 101 -10.86 0.13 4.87
N LYS A 102 -12.15 -0.08 4.64
CA LYS A 102 -13.14 -0.03 5.71
C LYS A 102 -12.95 -1.14 6.73
N GLN A 103 -12.59 -2.34 6.26
CA GLN A 103 -12.30 -3.45 7.15
C GLN A 103 -11.03 -3.18 7.94
N TRP A 104 -10.03 -2.65 7.28
CA TRP A 104 -8.76 -2.33 7.93
C TRP A 104 -8.95 -1.28 9.00
N ARG A 105 -9.82 -0.32 8.76
CA ARG A 105 -10.06 0.76 9.72
C ARG A 105 -10.60 0.25 11.05
N SER A 106 -11.46 -0.75 11.03
CA SER A 106 -12.02 -1.29 12.27
C SER A 106 -11.00 -2.05 13.10
N SER A 107 -9.94 -2.54 12.47
CA SER A 107 -8.92 -3.35 13.13
C SER A 107 -7.72 -2.54 13.60
N ILE A 108 -7.46 -1.40 12.97
CA ILE A 108 -6.25 -0.63 13.23
C ILE A 108 -6.38 0.17 14.52
N GLY A 109 -5.34 0.16 15.35
CA GLY A 109 -5.32 0.95 16.56
C GLY A 109 -5.10 2.43 16.27
N LYS A 110 -5.26 3.25 17.30
CA LYS A 110 -5.15 4.70 17.17
C LYS A 110 -3.81 5.15 16.58
N HIS A 111 -2.74 4.48 16.97
CA HIS A 111 -1.40 4.81 16.50
C HIS A 111 -0.80 3.71 15.65
N GLY A 112 -1.64 2.80 15.17
CA GLY A 112 -1.16 1.69 14.38
C GLY A 112 -0.77 2.10 12.97
N GLY A 113 0.16 1.34 12.39
CA GLY A 113 0.50 1.48 10.99
C GLY A 113 -0.08 0.33 10.19
N LEU A 114 0.18 0.35 8.91
CA LEU A 114 -0.24 -0.72 8.00
C LEU A 114 1.00 -1.44 7.48
N LEU A 115 0.97 -2.75 7.53
CA LEU A 115 2.01 -3.57 6.94
C LEU A 115 1.40 -4.35 5.79
N PHE A 116 1.86 -4.04 4.59
CA PHE A 116 1.39 -4.70 3.39
C PHE A 116 2.36 -5.82 3.02
N TYR A 117 1.92 -7.06 3.13
CA TYR A 117 2.68 -8.18 2.58
C TYR A 117 2.42 -8.24 1.07
N ILE A 118 3.49 -8.46 0.34
CA ILE A 118 3.42 -8.57 -1.12
C ILE A 118 3.54 -10.04 -1.48
N ASP A 119 2.41 -10.63 -1.79
CA ASP A 119 2.36 -12.05 -2.12
C ASP A 119 2.60 -12.26 -3.61
N ALA A 120 3.39 -13.26 -3.92
CA ALA A 120 3.55 -13.71 -5.28
C ALA A 120 2.35 -14.57 -5.68
N CYS A 121 1.94 -14.42 -6.92
CA CYS A 121 0.83 -15.19 -7.45
C CYS A 121 1.22 -16.66 -7.63
#